data_efd3b9b2cc22715be33e9084ae4f334d
#
_entry.id   efd3b9b2cc22715be33e9084ae4f334d
#
_cell.length_a   1.000
_cell.length_b   1.000
_cell.length_c   1.000
_cell.angle_alpha   90.00
_cell.angle_beta   90.00
_cell.angle_gamma   90.00
#
_symmetry.space_group_name_H-M   'P 1'
#
loop_
_entity.id
_entity.type
_entity.pdbx_description
1 polymer ?
#
loop_
_entity_poly.entity_id
_entity_poly.type
_entity_poly.pdbx_seq_one_letter_code
_entity_poly.pdbx_strand_id
1 'polypeptide(L)'
;MANGNSVKKRPDYLSDDHLSTETKEYLKVLNSGTTPVESLPPSEARKVLENAQSSVEVDLSGIDEEEKTIETDGFRIVINITRPKNVKEKLPVFIFLHGGGWVLGDYPTHRRLVRDIVVESGFASVFVNYTRSPEAKFPQALDEIYAVTKWVFENGDQINVDGKKLAVIGNSVGGNMTIATSIRAKENNGPEIKCQILLWPYSDASTDADSYIEYGEQRFLTTPLMKWMRDNYILTPEDYKNPFVSPVAAGKDQLKGLPPTLIEVAENDILRDDGETLGRHLDEAGVYVTTVRFNGVIHDWGLLNGFSEIAPVQSMVLLSAAMLKKYLK
;
A
#
# COMPACT_ATOMS: atom_id res chain seq x y z
N MET A 1 -38.64 -9.59 8.32
CA MET A 1 -38.11 -10.69 7.48
C MET A 1 -36.94 -10.07 6.72
N ALA A 2 -35.73 -10.27 7.20
CA ALA A 2 -34.53 -9.86 6.49
C ALA A 2 -34.35 -10.86 5.33
N ASN A 3 -34.47 -10.39 4.08
CA ASN A 3 -34.02 -11.15 2.94
C ASN A 3 -32.52 -11.36 3.05
N GLY A 4 -32.12 -12.51 3.55
CA GLY A 4 -30.72 -12.93 3.52
C GLY A 4 -30.32 -13.22 2.08
N ASN A 5 -29.90 -12.19 1.35
CA ASN A 5 -29.12 -12.40 0.15
C ASN A 5 -27.78 -12.99 0.62
N SER A 6 -27.62 -14.32 0.48
CA SER A 6 -26.32 -14.93 0.68
C SER A 6 -25.37 -14.35 -0.37
N VAL A 7 -24.27 -13.76 0.09
CA VAL A 7 -23.19 -13.30 -0.78
C VAL A 7 -22.74 -14.47 -1.65
N LYS A 8 -22.63 -14.24 -2.93
CA LYS A 8 -22.27 -15.27 -3.91
C LYS A 8 -20.89 -14.98 -4.46
N LYS A 9 -20.09 -16.03 -4.59
CA LYS A 9 -18.84 -15.99 -5.35
C LYS A 9 -19.12 -15.45 -6.76
N ARG A 10 -18.25 -14.58 -7.25
CA ARG A 10 -18.31 -14.06 -8.62
C ARG A 10 -18.11 -15.16 -9.65
N PRO A 11 -18.65 -14.99 -10.85
CA PRO A 11 -18.41 -15.91 -11.96
C PRO A 11 -16.93 -16.00 -12.32
N ASP A 12 -16.58 -16.97 -13.15
CA ASP A 12 -15.26 -17.07 -13.75
C ASP A 12 -14.83 -15.73 -14.36
N TYR A 13 -13.55 -15.35 -14.16
CA TYR A 13 -13.05 -14.04 -14.55
C TYR A 13 -13.26 -13.69 -16.03
N LEU A 14 -13.29 -14.69 -16.93
CA LEU A 14 -13.54 -14.45 -18.36
C LEU A 14 -14.98 -14.01 -18.64
N SER A 15 -15.92 -14.45 -17.82
CA SER A 15 -17.35 -14.17 -17.97
C SER A 15 -17.86 -13.06 -17.04
N ASP A 16 -17.01 -12.54 -16.12
CA ASP A 16 -17.40 -11.49 -15.19
C ASP A 16 -17.44 -10.12 -15.89
N ASP A 17 -18.60 -9.51 -16.00
CA ASP A 17 -18.83 -8.20 -16.62
C ASP A 17 -18.37 -7.01 -15.73
N HIS A 18 -18.02 -7.27 -14.47
CA HIS A 18 -17.37 -6.30 -13.57
C HIS A 18 -15.86 -6.12 -13.81
N LEU A 19 -15.27 -6.93 -14.68
CA LEU A 19 -13.86 -6.79 -15.06
C LEU A 19 -13.72 -6.09 -16.41
N SER A 20 -12.78 -5.13 -16.50
CA SER A 20 -12.43 -4.50 -17.77
C SER A 20 -11.79 -5.53 -18.73
N THR A 21 -11.78 -5.21 -20.02
CA THR A 21 -11.13 -6.07 -21.03
C THR A 21 -9.65 -6.26 -20.72
N GLU A 22 -8.96 -5.18 -20.38
CA GLU A 22 -7.53 -5.20 -20.04
C GLU A 22 -7.25 -6.08 -18.81
N THR A 23 -8.13 -5.98 -17.80
CA THR A 23 -8.01 -6.81 -16.59
C THR A 23 -8.24 -8.29 -16.89
N LYS A 24 -9.21 -8.64 -17.74
CA LYS A 24 -9.44 -10.03 -18.17
C LYS A 24 -8.23 -10.61 -18.91
N GLU A 25 -7.64 -9.86 -19.84
CA GLU A 25 -6.46 -10.32 -20.58
C GLU A 25 -5.26 -10.52 -19.64
N TYR A 26 -5.04 -9.64 -18.67
CA TYR A 26 -4.01 -9.81 -17.67
C TYR A 26 -4.24 -11.08 -16.81
N LEU A 27 -5.47 -11.26 -16.32
CA LEU A 27 -5.84 -12.43 -15.51
C LEU A 27 -5.73 -13.74 -16.28
N LYS A 28 -5.93 -13.73 -17.60
CA LYS A 28 -5.75 -14.90 -18.46
C LYS A 28 -4.29 -15.36 -18.46
N VAL A 29 -3.34 -14.42 -18.53
CA VAL A 29 -1.92 -14.74 -18.42
C VAL A 29 -1.60 -15.25 -17.03
N LEU A 30 -2.03 -14.53 -16.00
CA LEU A 30 -1.77 -14.87 -14.60
C LEU A 30 -2.31 -16.26 -14.23
N ASN A 31 -3.57 -16.54 -14.58
CA ASN A 31 -4.23 -17.80 -14.24
C ASN A 31 -3.80 -18.98 -15.16
N SER A 32 -2.93 -18.76 -16.15
CA SER A 32 -2.33 -19.85 -16.94
C SER A 32 -1.22 -20.59 -16.21
N GLY A 33 -0.67 -19.99 -15.12
CA GLY A 33 0.31 -20.62 -14.26
C GLY A 33 -0.29 -21.77 -13.42
N THR A 34 0.54 -22.76 -13.11
CA THR A 34 0.10 -23.98 -12.40
C THR A 34 0.52 -24.01 -10.93
N THR A 35 1.45 -23.17 -10.51
CA THR A 35 2.02 -23.19 -9.16
C THR A 35 1.53 -21.98 -8.37
N PRO A 36 0.69 -22.17 -7.33
CA PRO A 36 0.27 -21.07 -6.46
C PRO A 36 1.48 -20.46 -5.73
N VAL A 37 1.51 -19.13 -5.62
CA VAL A 37 2.62 -18.39 -4.98
C VAL A 37 2.79 -18.78 -3.52
N GLU A 38 1.69 -19.02 -2.82
CA GLU A 38 1.67 -19.47 -1.43
C GLU A 38 2.22 -20.89 -1.18
N SER A 39 2.44 -21.65 -2.24
CA SER A 39 3.09 -22.96 -2.15
C SER A 39 4.62 -22.89 -2.26
N LEU A 40 5.16 -21.72 -2.59
CA LEU A 40 6.58 -21.49 -2.77
C LEU A 40 7.26 -21.06 -1.46
N PRO A 41 8.55 -21.37 -1.29
CA PRO A 41 9.36 -20.71 -0.26
C PRO A 41 9.35 -19.18 -0.47
N PRO A 42 9.40 -18.35 0.59
CA PRO A 42 9.36 -16.90 0.47
C PRO A 42 10.36 -16.30 -0.53
N SER A 43 11.59 -16.85 -0.60
CA SER A 43 12.60 -16.39 -1.56
C SER A 43 12.22 -16.63 -3.01
N GLU A 44 11.50 -17.70 -3.31
CA GLU A 44 11.02 -18.01 -4.67
C GLU A 44 9.73 -17.21 -4.98
N ALA A 45 8.85 -17.07 -3.99
CA ALA A 45 7.64 -16.27 -4.10
C ALA A 45 7.97 -14.80 -4.47
N ARG A 46 9.03 -14.22 -3.89
CA ARG A 46 9.51 -12.85 -4.22
C ARG A 46 9.84 -12.72 -5.70
N LYS A 47 10.52 -13.71 -6.28
CA LYS A 47 10.89 -13.72 -7.71
C LYS A 47 9.67 -13.70 -8.65
N VAL A 48 8.52 -14.21 -8.22
CA VAL A 48 7.30 -14.16 -9.03
C VAL A 48 6.89 -12.72 -9.29
N LEU A 49 6.84 -11.88 -8.26
CA LEU A 49 6.52 -10.46 -8.42
C LEU A 49 7.64 -9.70 -9.17
N GLU A 50 8.90 -9.94 -8.82
CA GLU A 50 10.06 -9.35 -9.49
C GLU A 50 10.03 -9.64 -11.01
N ASN A 51 9.79 -10.89 -11.40
CA ASN A 51 9.69 -11.30 -12.80
C ASN A 51 8.47 -10.68 -13.50
N ALA A 52 7.30 -10.64 -12.83
CA ALA A 52 6.10 -10.02 -13.39
C ALA A 52 6.34 -8.54 -13.71
N GLN A 53 6.99 -7.82 -12.81
CA GLN A 53 7.30 -6.40 -12.99
C GLN A 53 8.39 -6.18 -14.07
N SER A 54 9.48 -6.95 -14.03
CA SER A 54 10.60 -6.79 -14.97
C SER A 54 10.31 -7.29 -16.39
N SER A 55 9.25 -8.09 -16.58
CA SER A 55 8.84 -8.58 -17.91
C SER A 55 8.17 -7.50 -18.78
N VAL A 56 7.82 -6.35 -18.21
CA VAL A 56 7.15 -5.25 -18.90
C VAL A 56 8.05 -4.02 -18.87
N GLU A 57 8.36 -3.50 -20.04
CA GLU A 57 9.08 -2.23 -20.18
C GLU A 57 8.16 -1.05 -19.80
N VAL A 58 8.64 -0.16 -18.93
CA VAL A 58 7.90 1.02 -18.47
C VAL A 58 8.79 2.26 -18.50
N ASP A 59 8.18 3.44 -18.60
CA ASP A 59 8.91 4.71 -18.50
C ASP A 59 9.36 4.97 -17.05
N LEU A 60 10.67 5.03 -16.86
CA LEU A 60 11.31 5.39 -15.58
C LEU A 60 12.06 6.72 -15.68
N SER A 61 11.82 7.49 -16.73
CA SER A 61 12.42 8.81 -16.91
C SER A 61 11.80 9.87 -15.99
N GLY A 62 12.40 11.05 -15.95
CA GLY A 62 11.86 12.19 -15.21
C GLY A 62 12.21 12.23 -13.73
N ILE A 63 13.04 11.31 -13.25
CA ILE A 63 13.48 11.24 -11.86
C ILE A 63 15.00 11.13 -11.73
N ASP A 64 15.50 11.54 -10.56
CA ASP A 64 16.81 11.21 -10.03
C ASP A 64 16.63 10.33 -8.79
N GLU A 65 17.50 9.33 -8.62
CA GLU A 65 17.39 8.32 -7.56
C GLU A 65 18.69 8.21 -6.77
N GLU A 66 18.59 7.98 -5.48
CA GLU A 66 19.71 7.73 -4.58
C GLU A 66 19.31 6.62 -3.58
N GLU A 67 20.21 5.66 -3.36
CA GLU A 67 20.08 4.72 -2.25
C GLU A 67 20.95 5.17 -1.09
N LYS A 68 20.39 5.15 0.12
CA LYS A 68 21.09 5.54 1.34
C LYS A 68 20.77 4.56 2.47
N THR A 69 21.80 4.17 3.20
CA THR A 69 21.62 3.47 4.48
C THR A 69 21.60 4.49 5.60
N ILE A 70 20.60 4.42 6.46
CA ILE A 70 20.50 5.24 7.67
C ILE A 70 20.55 4.37 8.92
N GLU A 71 21.08 4.95 10.01
CA GLU A 71 21.06 4.33 11.34
C GLU A 71 20.18 5.20 12.24
N THR A 72 19.10 4.63 12.77
CA THR A 72 18.13 5.33 13.59
C THR A 72 17.41 4.38 14.53
N ASP A 73 17.16 4.79 15.78
CA ASP A 73 16.45 4.01 16.81
C ASP A 73 16.97 2.55 16.97
N GLY A 74 18.28 2.33 16.73
CA GLY A 74 18.91 1.01 16.81
C GLY A 74 18.75 0.13 15.56
N PHE A 75 18.10 0.63 14.52
CA PHE A 75 17.96 -0.05 13.23
C PHE A 75 18.96 0.50 12.20
N ARG A 76 19.36 -0.38 11.28
CA ARG A 76 20.10 -0.03 10.07
C ARG A 76 19.22 -0.32 8.87
N ILE A 77 18.70 0.73 8.21
CA ILE A 77 17.67 0.63 7.20
C ILE A 77 18.15 1.25 5.89
N VAL A 78 17.93 0.55 4.79
CA VAL A 78 18.15 1.08 3.44
C VAL A 78 16.90 1.83 3.00
N ILE A 79 17.09 3.06 2.53
CA ILE A 79 16.04 3.88 1.91
C ILE A 79 16.41 4.22 0.47
N ASN A 80 15.42 4.29 -0.42
CA ASN A 80 15.59 4.86 -1.75
C ASN A 80 14.91 6.23 -1.80
N ILE A 81 15.68 7.23 -2.20
CA ILE A 81 15.21 8.60 -2.36
C ILE A 81 14.98 8.85 -3.84
N THR A 82 13.76 9.21 -4.21
CA THR A 82 13.39 9.52 -5.60
C THR A 82 12.93 10.96 -5.67
N ARG A 83 13.46 11.72 -6.64
CA ARG A 83 13.19 13.15 -6.82
C ARG A 83 12.84 13.44 -8.27
N PRO A 84 12.06 14.49 -8.59
CA PRO A 84 11.93 14.97 -9.95
C PRO A 84 13.33 15.33 -10.51
N LYS A 85 13.54 14.96 -11.77
CA LYS A 85 14.86 15.10 -12.43
C LYS A 85 15.35 16.56 -12.47
N ASN A 86 16.63 16.74 -12.13
CA ASN A 86 17.30 18.03 -12.12
C ASN A 86 16.75 19.08 -11.12
N VAL A 87 15.85 18.71 -10.20
CA VAL A 87 15.34 19.61 -9.17
C VAL A 87 16.30 19.60 -7.98
N LYS A 88 16.91 20.77 -7.69
CA LYS A 88 17.90 20.93 -6.62
C LYS A 88 17.33 21.57 -5.35
N GLU A 89 16.14 22.13 -5.44
CA GLU A 89 15.44 22.78 -4.35
C GLU A 89 15.05 21.75 -3.29
N LYS A 90 14.94 22.20 -2.05
CA LYS A 90 14.42 21.42 -0.94
C LYS A 90 12.93 21.16 -1.17
N LEU A 91 12.53 19.89 -1.30
CA LEU A 91 11.18 19.50 -1.65
C LEU A 91 10.38 19.00 -0.44
N PRO A 92 9.04 19.18 -0.43
CA PRO A 92 8.16 18.36 0.38
C PRO A 92 8.40 16.87 0.11
N VAL A 93 8.07 16.00 1.06
CA VAL A 93 8.39 14.59 0.97
C VAL A 93 7.20 13.70 1.33
N PHE A 94 7.07 12.59 0.64
CA PHE A 94 6.24 11.49 1.09
C PHE A 94 7.08 10.24 1.35
N ILE A 95 6.79 9.55 2.45
CA ILE A 95 7.33 8.23 2.72
C ILE A 95 6.46 7.23 1.98
N PHE A 96 7.09 6.32 1.23
CA PHE A 96 6.39 5.25 0.53
C PHE A 96 6.64 3.92 1.21
N LEU A 97 5.56 3.23 1.57
CA LEU A 97 5.54 1.93 2.23
C LEU A 97 5.00 0.88 1.26
N HIS A 98 5.85 -0.06 0.88
CA HIS A 98 5.48 -1.02 -0.14
C HIS A 98 4.55 -2.13 0.36
N GLY A 99 3.73 -2.64 -0.58
CA GLY A 99 2.89 -3.80 -0.41
C GLY A 99 3.63 -5.13 -0.60
N GLY A 100 2.87 -6.18 -0.91
CA GLY A 100 3.39 -7.53 -1.10
C GLY A 100 3.23 -8.43 0.13
N GLY A 101 2.19 -8.20 0.94
CA GLY A 101 1.85 -9.06 2.07
C GLY A 101 2.94 -9.17 3.13
N TRP A 102 3.74 -8.13 3.34
CA TRP A 102 4.94 -8.10 4.20
C TRP A 102 6.05 -9.06 3.77
N VAL A 103 5.82 -9.97 2.81
CA VAL A 103 6.73 -11.05 2.39
C VAL A 103 7.41 -10.72 1.06
N LEU A 104 6.63 -10.17 0.12
CA LEU A 104 7.06 -9.81 -1.23
C LEU A 104 7.38 -8.31 -1.31
N GLY A 105 7.77 -7.86 -2.50
CA GLY A 105 7.97 -6.44 -2.79
C GLY A 105 9.33 -5.91 -2.33
N ASP A 106 9.78 -4.88 -3.02
CA ASP A 106 11.00 -4.11 -2.79
C ASP A 106 10.95 -2.83 -3.65
N TYR A 107 12.01 -2.01 -3.60
CA TYR A 107 12.06 -0.80 -4.42
C TYR A 107 11.96 -1.09 -5.93
N PRO A 108 12.72 -2.03 -6.53
CA PRO A 108 12.60 -2.36 -7.95
C PRO A 108 11.17 -2.69 -8.40
N THR A 109 10.41 -3.44 -7.60
CA THR A 109 9.04 -3.84 -7.96
C THR A 109 8.03 -2.68 -7.87
N HIS A 110 8.31 -1.64 -7.09
CA HIS A 110 7.44 -0.48 -6.87
C HIS A 110 7.94 0.79 -7.58
N ARG A 111 9.12 0.73 -8.20
CA ARG A 111 9.85 1.88 -8.75
C ARG A 111 9.01 2.72 -9.71
N ARG A 112 8.23 2.08 -10.61
CA ARG A 112 7.36 2.78 -11.56
C ARG A 112 6.25 3.56 -10.83
N LEU A 113 5.55 2.94 -9.89
CA LEU A 113 4.50 3.59 -9.13
C LEU A 113 5.03 4.80 -8.33
N VAL A 114 6.18 4.63 -7.67
CA VAL A 114 6.85 5.74 -6.95
C VAL A 114 7.23 6.85 -7.92
N ARG A 115 7.84 6.51 -9.06
CA ARG A 115 8.21 7.46 -10.12
C ARG A 115 7.00 8.26 -10.60
N ASP A 116 5.89 7.60 -10.89
CA ASP A 116 4.69 8.26 -11.41
C ASP A 116 4.14 9.30 -10.41
N ILE A 117 4.08 8.94 -9.12
CA ILE A 117 3.63 9.87 -8.08
C ILE A 117 4.64 11.02 -7.89
N VAL A 118 5.96 10.75 -7.95
CA VAL A 118 7.00 11.77 -7.85
C VAL A 118 6.91 12.77 -9.01
N VAL A 119 6.81 12.28 -10.24
CA VAL A 119 6.72 13.14 -11.44
C VAL A 119 5.45 13.96 -11.42
N GLU A 120 4.31 13.34 -11.12
CA GLU A 120 3.02 14.05 -11.11
C GLU A 120 2.90 15.04 -9.94
N SER A 121 3.37 14.70 -8.75
CA SER A 121 3.30 15.58 -7.58
C SER A 121 4.33 16.71 -7.64
N GLY A 122 5.51 16.45 -8.19
CA GLY A 122 6.68 17.31 -8.11
C GLY A 122 7.41 17.25 -6.76
N PHE A 123 7.09 16.26 -5.90
CA PHE A 123 7.66 16.10 -4.57
C PHE A 123 8.65 14.93 -4.53
N ALA A 124 9.47 14.89 -3.46
CA ALA A 124 10.38 13.77 -3.25
C ALA A 124 9.67 12.59 -2.56
N SER A 125 10.16 11.38 -2.84
CA SER A 125 9.77 10.17 -2.14
C SER A 125 10.94 9.63 -1.31
N VAL A 126 10.66 9.06 -0.14
CA VAL A 126 11.55 8.19 0.62
C VAL A 126 10.86 6.83 0.71
N PHE A 127 11.35 5.87 -0.06
CA PHE A 127 10.90 4.49 -0.01
C PHE A 127 11.64 3.74 1.10
N VAL A 128 10.90 3.02 1.94
CA VAL A 128 11.47 2.29 3.07
C VAL A 128 11.62 0.82 2.72
N ASN A 129 12.86 0.33 2.65
CA ASN A 129 13.13 -1.11 2.51
C ASN A 129 13.12 -1.76 3.91
N TYR A 130 11.93 -1.90 4.48
CA TYR A 130 11.75 -2.55 5.77
C TYR A 130 12.09 -4.06 5.68
N THR A 131 12.48 -4.65 6.80
CA THR A 131 12.76 -6.09 6.86
C THR A 131 11.48 -6.89 6.66
N ARG A 132 11.45 -7.66 5.57
CA ARG A 132 10.30 -8.49 5.18
C ARG A 132 10.16 -9.73 6.06
N SER A 133 8.95 -10.28 6.07
CA SER A 133 8.66 -11.58 6.65
C SER A 133 9.11 -12.72 5.71
N PRO A 134 9.47 -13.87 6.23
CA PRO A 134 9.46 -14.27 7.65
C PRO A 134 10.71 -13.86 8.44
N GLU A 135 11.68 -13.16 7.81
CA GLU A 135 12.92 -12.72 8.45
C GLU A 135 12.65 -11.78 9.62
N ALA A 136 11.60 -10.95 9.51
CA ALA A 136 11.05 -10.17 10.60
C ALA A 136 9.54 -10.40 10.71
N LYS A 137 9.03 -10.49 11.94
CA LYS A 137 7.60 -10.58 12.22
C LYS A 137 7.10 -9.28 12.86
N PHE A 138 5.78 -9.13 12.91
CA PHE A 138 5.17 -8.02 13.66
C PHE A 138 5.75 -7.95 15.08
N PRO A 139 6.12 -6.77 15.60
CA PRO A 139 5.94 -5.44 15.00
C PRO A 139 7.19 -4.86 14.27
N GLN A 140 8.25 -5.63 14.02
CA GLN A 140 9.57 -5.10 13.61
C GLN A 140 9.50 -4.21 12.36
N ALA A 141 8.83 -4.64 11.30
CA ALA A 141 8.71 -3.81 10.08
C ALA A 141 8.09 -2.43 10.38
N LEU A 142 7.06 -2.39 11.24
CA LEU A 142 6.43 -1.14 11.67
C LEU A 142 7.35 -0.29 12.54
N ASP A 143 8.20 -0.91 13.38
CA ASP A 143 9.19 -0.21 14.20
C ASP A 143 10.24 0.46 13.31
N GLU A 144 10.76 -0.25 12.30
CA GLU A 144 11.70 0.27 11.31
C GLU A 144 11.08 1.44 10.51
N ILE A 145 9.85 1.30 10.04
CA ILE A 145 9.11 2.33 9.30
C ILE A 145 8.94 3.60 10.17
N TYR A 146 8.54 3.42 11.42
CA TYR A 146 8.36 4.54 12.32
C TYR A 146 9.69 5.25 12.62
N ALA A 147 10.78 4.51 12.80
CA ALA A 147 12.13 5.05 12.98
C ALA A 147 12.57 5.88 11.75
N VAL A 148 12.33 5.39 10.52
CA VAL A 148 12.60 6.15 9.28
C VAL A 148 11.73 7.40 9.22
N THR A 149 10.45 7.31 9.58
CA THR A 149 9.51 8.45 9.58
C THR A 149 10.00 9.57 10.50
N LYS A 150 10.44 9.24 11.71
CA LYS A 150 11.09 10.18 12.64
C LYS A 150 12.37 10.77 12.05
N TRP A 151 13.23 9.91 11.53
CA TRP A 151 14.49 10.34 10.95
C TRP A 151 14.29 11.34 9.80
N VAL A 152 13.37 11.08 8.89
CA VAL A 152 13.05 12.01 7.79
C VAL A 152 12.50 13.34 8.32
N PHE A 153 11.61 13.29 9.32
CA PHE A 153 11.03 14.49 9.93
C PHE A 153 12.11 15.36 10.62
N GLU A 154 13.11 14.75 11.25
CA GLU A 154 14.16 15.44 12.01
C GLU A 154 15.37 15.80 11.14
N ASN A 155 15.73 14.96 10.18
CA ASN A 155 16.96 15.01 9.41
C ASN A 155 16.76 15.18 7.91
N GLY A 156 15.59 15.62 7.46
CA GLY A 156 15.26 15.78 6.03
C GLY A 156 16.27 16.60 5.25
N ASP A 157 16.96 17.54 5.92
CA ASP A 157 18.03 18.34 5.32
C ASP A 157 19.20 17.51 4.77
N GLN A 158 19.49 16.36 5.37
CA GLN A 158 20.57 15.46 4.94
C GLN A 158 20.28 14.76 3.61
N ILE A 159 19.01 14.80 3.15
CA ILE A 159 18.54 14.25 1.89
C ILE A 159 17.79 15.31 1.05
N ASN A 160 18.01 16.58 1.39
CA ASN A 160 17.45 17.74 0.69
C ASN A 160 15.92 17.71 0.56
N VAL A 161 15.22 17.33 1.64
CA VAL A 161 13.74 17.38 1.74
C VAL A 161 13.29 18.18 2.95
N ASP A 162 12.09 18.75 2.88
CA ASP A 162 11.44 19.41 4.00
C ASP A 162 10.66 18.37 4.82
N GLY A 163 11.31 17.80 5.84
CA GLY A 163 10.71 16.83 6.73
C GLY A 163 9.49 17.33 7.51
N LYS A 164 9.23 18.66 7.54
CA LYS A 164 8.02 19.23 8.16
C LYS A 164 6.82 19.25 7.20
N LYS A 165 7.07 19.06 5.91
CA LYS A 165 6.07 18.85 4.86
C LYS A 165 6.06 17.38 4.47
N LEU A 166 5.59 16.53 5.39
CA LEU A 166 5.67 15.06 5.33
C LEU A 166 4.29 14.44 5.12
N ALA A 167 4.19 13.54 4.16
CA ALA A 167 3.05 12.62 4.00
C ALA A 167 3.53 11.17 4.06
N VAL A 168 2.59 10.24 4.23
CA VAL A 168 2.86 8.78 4.13
C VAL A 168 1.90 8.17 3.13
N ILE A 169 2.42 7.36 2.22
CA ILE A 169 1.68 6.62 1.20
C ILE A 169 2.05 5.15 1.29
N GLY A 170 1.10 4.26 1.10
CA GLY A 170 1.42 2.84 0.97
C GLY A 170 0.33 2.06 0.27
N ASN A 171 0.72 0.98 -0.40
CA ASN A 171 -0.20 0.09 -1.09
C ASN A 171 -0.38 -1.24 -0.34
N SER A 172 -1.58 -1.82 -0.39
CA SER A 172 -1.88 -3.12 0.23
C SER A 172 -1.52 -3.12 1.73
N VAL A 173 -0.64 -4.01 2.17
CA VAL A 173 -0.09 -3.99 3.54
C VAL A 173 0.76 -2.75 3.83
N GLY A 174 1.30 -2.08 2.81
CA GLY A 174 1.91 -0.75 2.95
C GLY A 174 0.87 0.30 3.34
N GLY A 175 -0.37 0.21 2.83
CA GLY A 175 -1.51 1.01 3.27
C GLY A 175 -1.88 0.74 4.73
N ASN A 176 -1.85 -0.53 5.16
CA ASN A 176 -1.96 -0.91 6.56
C ASN A 176 -0.90 -0.21 7.42
N MET A 177 0.37 -0.34 7.04
CA MET A 177 1.48 0.26 7.80
C MET A 177 1.46 1.79 7.74
N THR A 178 0.85 2.39 6.72
CA THR A 178 0.64 3.85 6.63
C THR A 178 -0.25 4.36 7.76
N ILE A 179 -1.44 3.78 7.93
CA ILE A 179 -2.33 4.21 9.02
C ILE A 179 -1.77 3.79 10.39
N ALA A 180 -1.16 2.62 10.51
CA ALA A 180 -0.49 2.19 11.74
C ALA A 180 0.62 3.15 12.17
N THR A 181 1.42 3.66 11.22
CA THR A 181 2.45 4.69 11.46
C THR A 181 1.82 6.00 11.93
N SER A 182 0.70 6.41 11.35
CA SER A 182 -0.02 7.63 11.74
C SER A 182 -0.62 7.53 13.15
N ILE A 183 -1.21 6.37 13.49
CA ILE A 183 -1.70 6.11 14.86
C ILE A 183 -0.52 6.19 15.85
N ARG A 184 0.58 5.51 15.55
CA ARG A 184 1.79 5.50 16.40
C ARG A 184 2.41 6.90 16.55
N ALA A 185 2.47 7.67 15.47
CA ALA A 185 2.97 9.05 15.52
C ALA A 185 2.12 9.92 16.45
N LYS A 186 0.81 9.81 16.35
CA LYS A 186 -0.12 10.52 17.26
C LYS A 186 0.04 10.09 18.72
N GLU A 187 0.07 8.77 19.00
CA GLU A 187 0.18 8.23 20.37
C GLU A 187 1.48 8.65 21.05
N ASN A 188 2.55 8.79 20.27
CA ASN A 188 3.88 9.17 20.79
C ASN A 188 4.17 10.69 20.72
N ASN A 189 3.21 11.55 20.33
CA ASN A 189 3.45 12.96 20.02
C ASN A 189 4.66 13.13 19.07
N GLY A 190 4.76 12.24 18.09
CA GLY A 190 5.87 12.11 17.16
C GLY A 190 5.73 13.01 15.92
N PRO A 191 6.26 12.57 14.75
CA PRO A 191 6.24 13.36 13.53
C PRO A 191 4.84 13.79 13.14
N GLU A 192 4.67 15.07 12.78
CA GLU A 192 3.41 15.54 12.20
C GLU A 192 3.31 15.10 10.74
N ILE A 193 2.37 14.18 10.47
CA ILE A 193 2.04 13.73 9.12
C ILE A 193 0.91 14.61 8.59
N LYS A 194 1.14 15.31 7.46
CA LYS A 194 0.19 16.29 6.91
C LYS A 194 -0.99 15.65 6.18
N CYS A 195 -0.77 14.50 5.54
CA CYS A 195 -1.81 13.65 4.97
C CYS A 195 -1.30 12.22 4.80
N GLN A 196 -2.23 11.28 4.61
CA GLN A 196 -1.91 9.89 4.32
C GLN A 196 -2.75 9.38 3.16
N ILE A 197 -2.15 8.49 2.36
CA ILE A 197 -2.79 7.87 1.19
C ILE A 197 -2.67 6.36 1.29
N LEU A 198 -3.80 5.69 1.32
CA LEU A 198 -3.90 4.25 1.45
C LEU A 198 -4.39 3.68 0.12
N LEU A 199 -3.49 3.07 -0.61
CA LEU A 199 -3.78 2.46 -1.91
C LEU A 199 -4.19 1.01 -1.67
N TRP A 200 -5.45 0.64 -1.95
CA TRP A 200 -6.05 -0.71 -1.74
C TRP A 200 -5.57 -1.39 -0.43
N PRO A 201 -5.80 -0.74 0.71
CA PRO A 201 -5.16 -1.13 1.96
C PRO A 201 -5.71 -2.44 2.52
N TYR A 202 -4.83 -3.28 3.07
CA TYR A 202 -5.22 -4.31 4.03
C TYR A 202 -5.57 -3.65 5.36
N SER A 203 -6.77 -3.83 5.88
CA SER A 203 -7.18 -3.15 7.11
C SER A 203 -7.98 -4.00 8.09
N ASP A 204 -8.35 -5.23 7.72
CA ASP A 204 -9.00 -6.18 8.60
C ASP A 204 -8.34 -7.57 8.55
N ALA A 205 -7.96 -8.07 9.71
CA ALA A 205 -7.38 -9.40 9.84
C ALA A 205 -8.44 -10.53 10.00
N SER A 206 -9.72 -10.19 10.14
CA SER A 206 -10.80 -11.17 10.28
C SER A 206 -11.05 -12.00 9.02
N THR A 207 -10.87 -11.39 7.84
CA THR A 207 -11.18 -11.97 6.53
C THR A 207 -12.66 -12.37 6.36
N ASP A 208 -13.55 -11.70 7.08
CA ASP A 208 -14.99 -12.03 7.12
C ASP A 208 -15.82 -11.15 6.17
N ALA A 209 -15.20 -10.18 5.49
CA ALA A 209 -15.88 -9.27 4.58
C ALA A 209 -16.41 -10.02 3.34
N ASP A 210 -17.52 -9.53 2.77
CA ASP A 210 -18.18 -10.12 1.61
C ASP A 210 -17.25 -10.20 0.40
N SER A 211 -16.33 -9.23 0.24
CA SER A 211 -15.33 -9.22 -0.83
C SER A 211 -14.41 -10.43 -0.83
N TYR A 212 -14.11 -11.04 0.33
CA TYR A 212 -13.33 -12.29 0.41
C TYR A 212 -14.10 -13.48 -0.19
N ILE A 213 -15.42 -13.49 -0.09
CA ILE A 213 -16.28 -14.51 -0.72
C ILE A 213 -16.40 -14.24 -2.22
N GLU A 214 -16.61 -12.97 -2.59
CA GLU A 214 -16.83 -12.57 -3.99
C GLU A 214 -15.57 -12.78 -4.84
N TYR A 215 -14.40 -12.37 -4.36
CA TYR A 215 -13.18 -12.23 -5.16
C TYR A 215 -12.01 -13.11 -4.69
N GLY A 216 -12.23 -14.04 -3.76
CA GLY A 216 -11.19 -14.86 -3.12
C GLY A 216 -10.40 -15.79 -4.05
N GLU A 217 -10.81 -15.90 -5.33
CA GLU A 217 -10.18 -16.74 -6.34
C GLU A 217 -10.08 -16.02 -7.68
N GLN A 218 -9.07 -16.35 -8.47
CA GLN A 218 -8.88 -15.89 -9.86
C GLN A 218 -8.75 -14.36 -10.04
N ARG A 219 -8.51 -13.58 -8.97
CA ARG A 219 -8.48 -12.10 -9.01
C ARG A 219 -7.14 -11.52 -8.56
N PHE A 220 -6.01 -12.19 -8.86
CA PHE A 220 -4.64 -11.87 -8.48
C PHE A 220 -4.39 -12.14 -6.98
N LEU A 221 -4.88 -11.31 -6.07
CA LEU A 221 -4.83 -11.59 -4.64
C LEU A 221 -5.95 -12.55 -4.26
N THR A 222 -5.57 -13.77 -3.87
CA THR A 222 -6.51 -14.81 -3.45
C THR A 222 -6.57 -14.91 -1.92
N THR A 223 -7.69 -15.44 -1.40
CA THR A 223 -7.82 -15.68 0.05
C THR A 223 -6.72 -16.60 0.60
N PRO A 224 -6.34 -17.73 -0.05
CA PRO A 224 -5.22 -18.56 0.38
C PRO A 224 -3.88 -17.80 0.41
N LEU A 225 -3.60 -16.98 -0.62
CA LEU A 225 -2.38 -16.19 -0.69
C LEU A 225 -2.31 -15.16 0.45
N MET A 226 -3.41 -14.44 0.71
CA MET A 226 -3.47 -13.47 1.80
C MET A 226 -3.28 -14.14 3.16
N LYS A 227 -3.88 -15.31 3.35
CA LYS A 227 -3.68 -16.12 4.57
C LYS A 227 -2.22 -16.49 4.75
N TRP A 228 -1.55 -16.99 3.71
CA TRP A 228 -0.14 -17.35 3.77
C TRP A 228 0.75 -16.14 4.11
N MET A 229 0.50 -14.98 3.49
CA MET A 229 1.22 -13.74 3.78
C MET A 229 1.07 -13.34 5.25
N ARG A 230 -0.15 -13.33 5.75
CA ARG A 230 -0.48 -12.99 7.13
C ARG A 230 0.17 -13.95 8.13
N ASP A 231 0.14 -15.25 7.88
CA ASP A 231 0.74 -16.27 8.75
C ASP A 231 2.29 -16.13 8.81
N ASN A 232 2.91 -15.58 7.77
CA ASN A 232 4.34 -15.25 7.79
C ASN A 232 4.65 -13.99 8.61
N TYR A 233 3.73 -13.04 8.71
CA TYR A 233 3.93 -11.76 9.39
C TYR A 233 3.56 -11.80 10.87
N ILE A 234 2.44 -12.40 11.21
CA ILE A 234 1.89 -12.44 12.57
C ILE A 234 2.69 -13.37 13.45
N LEU A 235 2.92 -12.96 14.69
CA LEU A 235 3.65 -13.73 15.69
C LEU A 235 2.71 -14.58 16.56
N THR A 236 1.60 -13.98 17.01
CA THR A 236 0.62 -14.62 17.92
C THR A 236 -0.82 -14.41 17.41
N PRO A 237 -1.78 -15.29 17.77
CA PRO A 237 -3.18 -15.09 17.42
C PRO A 237 -3.79 -13.79 17.96
N GLU A 238 -3.27 -13.24 19.04
CA GLU A 238 -3.72 -11.99 19.63
C GLU A 238 -3.43 -10.80 18.73
N ASP A 239 -2.38 -10.88 17.90
CA ASP A 239 -2.01 -9.82 16.95
C ASP A 239 -3.10 -9.54 15.91
N TYR A 240 -3.99 -10.52 15.63
CA TYR A 240 -5.13 -10.31 14.72
C TYR A 240 -6.06 -9.17 15.17
N LYS A 241 -6.11 -8.90 16.47
CA LYS A 241 -6.95 -7.84 17.05
C LYS A 241 -6.18 -6.56 17.33
N ASN A 242 -4.89 -6.55 17.04
CA ASN A 242 -4.05 -5.38 17.26
C ASN A 242 -4.38 -4.30 16.21
N PRO A 243 -4.71 -3.05 16.58
CA PRO A 243 -5.01 -1.97 15.63
C PRO A 243 -3.89 -1.67 14.62
N PHE A 244 -2.65 -2.04 14.90
CA PHE A 244 -1.55 -1.90 13.97
C PHE A 244 -1.51 -3.00 12.90
N VAL A 245 -2.17 -4.12 13.14
CA VAL A 245 -2.35 -5.22 12.17
C VAL A 245 -3.71 -5.13 11.51
N SER A 246 -4.73 -4.79 12.28
CA SER A 246 -6.14 -4.69 11.86
C SER A 246 -6.69 -3.29 12.18
N PRO A 247 -6.40 -2.26 11.38
CA PRO A 247 -6.82 -0.89 11.65
C PRO A 247 -8.32 -0.69 11.86
N VAL A 248 -9.17 -1.54 11.30
CA VAL A 248 -10.63 -1.50 11.56
C VAL A 248 -10.97 -1.82 13.03
N ALA A 249 -10.07 -2.47 13.77
CA ALA A 249 -10.22 -2.73 15.20
C ALA A 249 -9.82 -1.52 16.07
N ALA A 250 -9.27 -0.46 15.47
CA ALA A 250 -8.90 0.75 16.21
C ALA A 250 -10.13 1.45 16.78
N GLY A 251 -10.05 1.81 18.04
CA GLY A 251 -11.11 2.59 18.69
C GLY A 251 -11.21 4.01 18.13
N LYS A 252 -12.39 4.62 18.25
CA LYS A 252 -12.65 5.97 17.77
C LYS A 252 -11.62 7.01 18.27
N ASP A 253 -11.18 6.89 19.52
CA ASP A 253 -10.17 7.80 20.10
C ASP A 253 -8.78 7.60 19.47
N GLN A 254 -8.44 6.39 19.01
CA GLN A 254 -7.19 6.14 18.30
C GLN A 254 -7.24 6.73 16.89
N LEU A 255 -8.39 6.70 16.22
CA LEU A 255 -8.57 7.26 14.88
C LEU A 255 -8.74 8.77 14.88
N LYS A 256 -9.39 9.34 15.90
CA LYS A 256 -9.65 10.79 16.01
C LYS A 256 -8.36 11.61 15.92
N GLY A 257 -8.36 12.62 15.04
CA GLY A 257 -7.22 13.52 14.84
C GLY A 257 -6.09 12.93 13.99
N LEU A 258 -6.30 11.80 13.34
CA LEU A 258 -5.41 11.33 12.29
C LEU A 258 -5.39 12.32 11.11
N PRO A 259 -4.33 12.31 10.28
CA PRO A 259 -4.22 13.24 9.17
C PRO A 259 -5.31 13.01 8.12
N PRO A 260 -5.63 14.05 7.30
CA PRO A 260 -6.48 13.89 6.14
C PRO A 260 -6.09 12.67 5.31
N THR A 261 -7.08 11.85 4.94
CA THR A 261 -6.87 10.52 4.37
C THR A 261 -7.53 10.36 3.00
N LEU A 262 -6.79 9.83 2.04
CA LEU A 262 -7.33 9.30 0.78
C LEU A 262 -7.21 7.78 0.82
N ILE A 263 -8.32 7.08 0.54
CA ILE A 263 -8.35 5.62 0.38
C ILE A 263 -8.79 5.31 -1.04
N GLU A 264 -8.03 4.51 -1.74
CA GLU A 264 -8.34 4.07 -3.10
C GLU A 264 -8.46 2.54 -3.12
N VAL A 265 -9.60 2.02 -3.57
CA VAL A 265 -9.88 0.58 -3.58
C VAL A 265 -10.24 0.09 -4.97
N ALA A 266 -9.94 -1.17 -5.27
CA ALA A 266 -10.37 -1.84 -6.50
C ALA A 266 -11.73 -2.50 -6.33
N GLU A 267 -12.56 -2.49 -7.38
CA GLU A 267 -13.86 -3.15 -7.35
C GLU A 267 -13.73 -4.66 -7.13
N ASN A 268 -12.80 -5.31 -7.82
CA ASN A 268 -12.66 -6.77 -7.83
C ASN A 268 -11.47 -7.22 -6.95
N ASP A 269 -11.48 -6.83 -5.70
CA ASP A 269 -10.43 -7.08 -4.73
C ASP A 269 -11.00 -7.62 -3.41
N ILE A 270 -10.37 -8.64 -2.84
CA ILE A 270 -10.75 -9.15 -1.52
C ILE A 270 -10.65 -8.07 -0.43
N LEU A 271 -9.76 -7.08 -0.57
CA LEU A 271 -9.54 -5.98 0.38
C LEU A 271 -10.46 -4.78 0.15
N ARG A 272 -11.37 -4.84 -0.83
CA ARG A 272 -12.30 -3.75 -1.15
C ARG A 272 -13.09 -3.29 0.08
N ASP A 273 -13.77 -4.21 0.70
CA ASP A 273 -14.68 -3.90 1.81
C ASP A 273 -13.93 -3.51 3.08
N ASP A 274 -12.74 -4.04 3.27
CA ASP A 274 -11.82 -3.63 4.35
C ASP A 274 -11.48 -2.14 4.25
N GLY A 275 -11.03 -1.70 3.07
CA GLY A 275 -10.68 -0.30 2.83
C GLY A 275 -11.87 0.64 2.96
N GLU A 276 -13.06 0.24 2.45
CA GLU A 276 -14.28 1.04 2.59
C GLU A 276 -14.78 1.11 4.05
N THR A 277 -14.66 0.03 4.80
CA THR A 277 -15.02 -0.01 6.22
C THR A 277 -14.09 0.88 7.03
N LEU A 278 -12.80 0.83 6.78
CA LEU A 278 -11.84 1.73 7.40
C LEU A 278 -12.17 3.20 7.10
N GLY A 279 -12.55 3.52 5.85
CA GLY A 279 -12.99 4.87 5.47
C GLY A 279 -14.18 5.37 6.30
N ARG A 280 -15.18 4.51 6.52
CA ARG A 280 -16.34 4.83 7.37
C ARG A 280 -15.93 5.06 8.83
N HIS A 281 -15.05 4.22 9.40
CA HIS A 281 -14.57 4.39 10.78
C HIS A 281 -13.78 5.70 10.96
N LEU A 282 -12.99 6.08 9.96
CA LEU A 282 -12.26 7.36 9.96
C LEU A 282 -13.22 8.55 9.92
N ASP A 283 -14.25 8.53 9.07
CA ASP A 283 -15.28 9.56 8.98
C ASP A 283 -16.04 9.69 10.30
N GLU A 284 -16.50 8.59 10.88
CA GLU A 284 -17.15 8.55 12.19
C GLU A 284 -16.26 9.09 13.33
N ALA A 285 -14.94 8.96 13.20
CA ALA A 285 -13.97 9.54 14.13
C ALA A 285 -13.68 11.01 13.86
N GLY A 286 -14.29 11.61 12.82
CA GLY A 286 -14.13 13.02 12.44
C GLY A 286 -12.85 13.30 11.67
N VAL A 287 -12.25 12.30 11.03
CA VAL A 287 -11.10 12.47 10.13
C VAL A 287 -11.60 12.92 8.76
N TYR A 288 -10.90 13.87 8.14
CA TYR A 288 -11.13 14.22 6.74
C TYR A 288 -10.74 13.08 5.84
N VAL A 289 -11.70 12.28 5.39
CA VAL A 289 -11.44 11.08 4.57
C VAL A 289 -12.23 11.13 3.26
N THR A 290 -11.61 10.61 2.20
CA THR A 290 -12.24 10.33 0.91
C THR A 290 -11.88 8.91 0.51
N THR A 291 -12.89 8.09 0.22
CA THR A 291 -12.71 6.73 -0.31
C THR A 291 -13.19 6.71 -1.76
N VAL A 292 -12.35 6.19 -2.67
CA VAL A 292 -12.65 6.08 -4.10
C VAL A 292 -12.53 4.62 -4.52
N ARG A 293 -13.59 4.09 -5.14
CA ARG A 293 -13.58 2.77 -5.76
C ARG A 293 -13.32 2.89 -7.26
N PHE A 294 -12.32 2.17 -7.75
CA PHE A 294 -12.01 2.04 -9.17
C PHE A 294 -12.66 0.78 -9.73
N ASN A 295 -13.55 0.96 -10.70
CA ASN A 295 -14.29 -0.13 -11.32
C ASN A 295 -13.45 -0.86 -12.37
N GLY A 296 -13.71 -2.13 -12.57
CA GLY A 296 -13.12 -2.96 -13.63
C GLY A 296 -11.72 -3.48 -13.31
N VAL A 297 -11.12 -3.08 -12.20
CA VAL A 297 -9.74 -3.42 -11.83
C VAL A 297 -9.67 -4.36 -10.62
N ILE A 298 -8.49 -4.95 -10.40
CA ILE A 298 -8.17 -5.95 -9.38
C ILE A 298 -7.17 -5.39 -8.38
N HIS A 299 -6.82 -6.17 -7.35
CA HIS A 299 -5.73 -5.83 -6.42
C HIS A 299 -4.45 -5.48 -7.18
N ASP A 300 -3.70 -4.51 -6.66
CA ASP A 300 -2.41 -4.03 -7.22
C ASP A 300 -2.47 -3.47 -8.66
N TRP A 301 -3.65 -3.09 -9.19
CA TRP A 301 -3.75 -2.50 -10.54
C TRP A 301 -2.85 -1.29 -10.72
N GLY A 302 -2.71 -0.46 -9.69
CA GLY A 302 -1.84 0.72 -9.71
C GLY A 302 -0.35 0.37 -9.63
N LEU A 303 0.01 -0.81 -9.13
CA LEU A 303 1.37 -1.30 -8.99
C LEU A 303 1.86 -2.05 -10.23
N LEU A 304 1.03 -2.93 -10.79
CA LEU A 304 1.42 -3.87 -11.83
C LEU A 304 1.81 -3.14 -13.13
N ASN A 305 3.03 -3.35 -13.61
CA ASN A 305 3.54 -2.69 -14.81
C ASN A 305 2.71 -2.99 -16.05
N GLY A 306 2.07 -4.16 -16.11
CA GLY A 306 1.15 -4.52 -17.20
C GLY A 306 -0.11 -3.64 -17.30
N PHE A 307 -0.38 -2.83 -16.27
CA PHE A 307 -1.49 -1.88 -16.23
C PHE A 307 -1.06 -0.41 -16.28
N SER A 308 0.24 -0.10 -16.42
CA SER A 308 0.74 1.27 -16.32
C SER A 308 -0.03 2.29 -17.19
N GLU A 309 -0.51 1.87 -18.35
CA GLU A 309 -1.14 2.76 -19.35
C GLU A 309 -2.68 2.82 -19.26
N ILE A 310 -3.33 2.04 -18.39
CA ILE A 310 -4.79 2.09 -18.30
C ILE A 310 -5.27 3.34 -17.55
N ALA A 311 -6.42 3.87 -17.96
CA ALA A 311 -6.99 5.09 -17.39
C ALA A 311 -7.19 5.07 -15.86
N PRO A 312 -7.59 3.97 -15.21
CA PRO A 312 -7.66 3.89 -13.76
C PRO A 312 -6.33 4.16 -13.05
N VAL A 313 -5.18 3.68 -13.60
CA VAL A 313 -3.85 3.92 -13.01
C VAL A 313 -3.49 5.39 -13.10
N GLN A 314 -3.69 6.01 -14.27
CA GLN A 314 -3.41 7.44 -14.44
C GLN A 314 -4.28 8.30 -13.50
N SER A 315 -5.57 7.95 -13.35
CA SER A 315 -6.49 8.66 -12.46
C SER A 315 -6.08 8.54 -10.99
N MET A 316 -5.64 7.35 -10.55
CA MET A 316 -5.14 7.08 -9.21
C MET A 316 -3.89 7.95 -8.91
N VAL A 317 -2.94 8.02 -9.84
CA VAL A 317 -1.73 8.85 -9.70
C VAL A 317 -2.10 10.33 -9.59
N LEU A 318 -3.02 10.83 -10.44
CA LEU A 318 -3.51 12.21 -10.39
C LEU A 318 -4.17 12.54 -9.04
N LEU A 319 -5.03 11.65 -8.51
CA LEU A 319 -5.69 11.85 -7.22
C LEU A 319 -4.67 11.89 -6.08
N SER A 320 -3.75 10.93 -6.05
CA SER A 320 -2.66 10.88 -5.06
C SER A 320 -1.82 12.15 -5.11
N ALA A 321 -1.40 12.60 -6.29
CA ALA A 321 -0.63 13.81 -6.46
C ALA A 321 -1.41 15.08 -6.06
N ALA A 322 -2.70 15.15 -6.38
CA ALA A 322 -3.57 16.26 -5.97
C ALA A 322 -3.69 16.36 -4.45
N MET A 323 -3.84 15.20 -3.77
CA MET A 323 -3.86 15.13 -2.31
C MET A 323 -2.56 15.66 -1.70
N LEU A 324 -1.41 15.19 -2.20
CA LEU A 324 -0.09 15.67 -1.78
C LEU A 324 0.06 17.18 -1.99
N LYS A 325 -0.28 17.68 -3.18
CA LYS A 325 -0.21 19.12 -3.51
C LYS A 325 -1.10 19.97 -2.61
N LYS A 326 -2.24 19.45 -2.18
CA LYS A 326 -3.17 20.16 -1.28
C LYS A 326 -2.60 20.34 0.12
N TYR A 327 -1.91 19.35 0.67
CA TYR A 327 -1.51 19.33 2.07
C TYR A 327 -0.03 19.58 2.34
N LEU A 328 0.85 19.49 1.31
CA LEU A 328 2.29 19.69 1.46
C LEU A 328 2.83 21.00 0.86
N LYS A 329 1.99 21.79 0.19
CA LYS A 329 2.40 23.09 -0.37
C LYS A 329 2.70 24.14 0.69
#